data_9dbea251d4eb8c25c51bb7e4adcd13ea
#
_entry.id   9dbea251d4eb8c25c51bb7e4adcd13ea
#
_cell.length_a   1.000
_cell.length_b   1.000
_cell.length_c   1.000
_cell.angle_alpha   90.00
_cell.angle_beta   90.00
_cell.angle_gamma   90.00
#
_symmetry.space_group_name_H-M   'P 1'
#
loop_
_entity.id
_entity.type
_entity.pdbx_description
1 polymer ?
#
loop_
_entity_poly.entity_id
_entity_poly.type
_entity_poly.pdbx_seq_one_letter_code
_entity_poly.pdbx_strand_id
1 'polypeptide(L)'
;MSKKPTTKKTAVRKPARSKKTVAWKRSDGRAFDELRNLKIESGVLPNADGSAYIEMGRNKIICGVFGPREMHPKHQAKPNEAVLRCRYHMAPFSVDPRRSPAPSRRDQEISMVMRSALEPAVFLERYPRASIDVYIEVLEADGGTRCASINAAAVALVDAGIPMRDLVAACATGKIEDKLILDLGDYEDKKGQSDMPVAYMPKLNKVTLLQMDGIMSTKEAEEALNLAIEGCKKIYEVQREALKKKYGIDQNQVKPEKEFQPEEIEEEPQSEEGHQ
;
A
#
# COMPACT_ATOMS: atom_id res chain seq x y z
N MET A 1 60.59 -57.00 1.78
CA MET A 1 60.34 -55.53 1.77
C MET A 1 58.93 -55.25 2.29
N SER A 2 58.85 -54.89 3.56
CA SER A 2 57.58 -54.70 4.29
C SER A 2 57.19 -53.21 4.30
N LYS A 3 56.01 -52.85 3.76
CA LYS A 3 55.49 -51.48 3.79
C LYS A 3 54.65 -51.28 5.08
N LYS A 4 55.09 -50.36 5.92
CA LYS A 4 54.36 -49.92 7.12
C LYS A 4 53.11 -49.14 6.73
N PRO A 5 51.97 -49.25 7.43
CA PRO A 5 50.75 -48.44 7.21
C PRO A 5 50.88 -47.07 7.85
N THR A 6 50.56 -46.03 7.10
CA THR A 6 50.54 -44.63 7.54
C THR A 6 49.19 -44.31 8.19
N THR A 7 49.19 -44.06 9.48
CA THR A 7 48.01 -43.64 10.28
C THR A 7 47.70 -42.17 9.97
N LYS A 8 46.54 -41.90 9.36
CA LYS A 8 45.99 -40.55 9.18
C LYS A 8 45.41 -40.06 10.51
N LYS A 9 46.01 -39.02 11.08
CA LYS A 9 45.46 -38.28 12.24
C LYS A 9 44.23 -37.51 11.80
N THR A 10 43.08 -37.88 12.35
CA THR A 10 41.78 -37.14 12.20
C THR A 10 41.87 -35.84 13.00
N ALA A 11 41.85 -34.74 12.32
CA ALA A 11 41.81 -33.40 12.95
C ALA A 11 40.44 -33.15 13.58
N VAL A 12 40.39 -33.03 14.90
CA VAL A 12 39.20 -32.65 15.67
C VAL A 12 38.91 -31.19 15.36
N ARG A 13 37.78 -30.93 14.64
CA ARG A 13 37.25 -29.57 14.42
C ARG A 13 36.81 -28.96 15.73
N LYS A 14 37.45 -27.87 16.13
CA LYS A 14 37.01 -27.06 17.27
C LYS A 14 35.59 -26.53 16.99
N PRO A 15 34.69 -26.53 17.99
CA PRO A 15 33.34 -25.98 17.80
C PRO A 15 33.41 -24.48 17.47
N ALA A 16 32.66 -24.06 16.47
CA ALA A 16 32.55 -22.66 16.08
C ALA A 16 32.09 -21.84 17.26
N ARG A 17 32.86 -20.80 17.59
CA ARG A 17 32.54 -19.80 18.62
C ARG A 17 31.19 -19.19 18.26
N SER A 18 30.14 -19.37 19.09
CA SER A 18 28.85 -18.71 18.95
C SER A 18 29.09 -17.19 18.89
N LYS A 19 28.83 -16.59 17.73
CA LYS A 19 28.77 -15.15 17.61
C LYS A 19 27.61 -14.70 18.52
N LYS A 20 27.92 -13.92 19.57
CA LYS A 20 26.90 -13.20 20.31
C LYS A 20 26.14 -12.35 19.29
N THR A 21 24.94 -12.70 18.95
CA THR A 21 24.02 -11.91 18.14
C THR A 21 23.74 -10.64 18.95
N VAL A 22 24.40 -9.55 18.59
CA VAL A 22 23.98 -8.22 19.03
C VAL A 22 22.57 -8.06 18.48
N ALA A 23 21.58 -7.92 19.35
CA ALA A 23 20.21 -7.75 18.92
C ALA A 23 20.12 -6.54 17.96
N TRP A 24 19.74 -6.80 16.71
CA TRP A 24 19.61 -5.76 15.71
C TRP A 24 18.58 -4.72 16.18
N LYS A 25 18.91 -3.44 15.99
CA LYS A 25 18.05 -2.30 16.29
C LYS A 25 17.82 -1.53 15.00
N ARG A 26 16.64 -0.98 14.84
CA ARG A 26 16.31 -0.07 13.73
C ARG A 26 17.24 1.13 13.73
N SER A 27 17.65 1.59 12.56
CA SER A 27 18.60 2.71 12.40
C SER A 27 18.03 4.05 12.88
N ASP A 28 16.71 4.18 12.85
CA ASP A 28 15.96 5.38 13.28
C ASP A 28 15.46 5.30 14.73
N GLY A 29 15.69 4.19 15.43
CA GLY A 29 15.33 4.00 16.83
C GLY A 29 13.87 3.65 17.10
N ARG A 30 13.01 3.50 16.06
CA ARG A 30 11.61 3.08 16.20
C ARG A 30 11.50 1.64 16.76
N ALA A 31 10.36 1.34 17.38
CA ALA A 31 9.95 -0.02 17.67
C ALA A 31 9.65 -0.81 16.40
N PHE A 32 9.57 -2.15 16.46
CA PHE A 32 9.36 -3.00 15.28
C PHE A 32 7.95 -2.86 14.71
N ASP A 33 6.98 -2.47 15.52
CA ASP A 33 5.55 -2.26 15.23
C ASP A 33 5.17 -0.77 15.06
N GLU A 34 6.19 0.12 14.96
CA GLU A 34 5.99 1.55 14.88
C GLU A 34 6.12 2.07 13.44
N LEU A 35 5.14 2.90 13.02
CA LEU A 35 5.17 3.62 11.75
C LEU A 35 6.14 4.80 11.81
N ARG A 36 6.66 5.20 10.64
CA ARG A 36 7.32 6.50 10.48
C ARG A 36 6.33 7.63 10.77
N ASN A 37 6.86 8.80 11.09
CA ASN A 37 6.03 9.99 11.21
C ASN A 37 5.26 10.21 9.88
N LEU A 38 3.95 10.35 9.99
CA LEU A 38 3.04 10.45 8.85
C LEU A 38 2.29 11.79 8.89
N LYS A 39 2.38 12.54 7.80
CA LYS A 39 1.64 13.77 7.58
C LYS A 39 0.98 13.72 6.22
N ILE A 40 -0.31 14.04 6.16
CA ILE A 40 -1.09 14.08 4.92
C ILE A 40 -1.79 15.44 4.83
N GLU A 41 -1.69 16.06 3.68
CA GLU A 41 -2.39 17.31 3.34
C GLU A 41 -3.18 17.11 2.06
N SER A 42 -4.46 17.51 2.05
CA SER A 42 -5.33 17.45 0.87
C SER A 42 -5.51 18.85 0.26
N GLY A 43 -5.71 18.90 -1.06
CA GLY A 43 -5.96 20.15 -1.77
C GLY A 43 -4.73 21.03 -2.00
N VAL A 44 -3.56 20.41 -2.18
CA VAL A 44 -2.28 21.12 -2.34
C VAL A 44 -2.04 21.64 -3.76
N LEU A 45 -2.74 21.10 -4.76
CA LEU A 45 -2.61 21.50 -6.18
C LEU A 45 -3.89 22.18 -6.65
N PRO A 46 -3.88 23.51 -6.87
CA PRO A 46 -5.09 24.26 -7.22
C PRO A 46 -5.64 23.93 -8.62
N ASN A 47 -4.81 23.41 -9.52
CA ASN A 47 -5.19 23.09 -10.90
C ASN A 47 -5.66 21.62 -11.07
N ALA A 48 -5.54 20.79 -10.04
CA ALA A 48 -6.07 19.42 -10.05
C ALA A 48 -7.52 19.41 -9.55
N ASP A 49 -8.33 18.47 -10.02
CA ASP A 49 -9.69 18.29 -9.50
C ASP A 49 -9.66 17.81 -8.03
N GLY A 50 -8.63 17.03 -7.67
CA GLY A 50 -8.27 16.69 -6.30
C GLY A 50 -6.78 16.43 -6.15
N SER A 51 -6.24 16.64 -4.97
CA SER A 51 -4.81 16.44 -4.74
C SER A 51 -4.48 16.12 -3.29
N ALA A 52 -3.35 15.46 -3.10
CA ALA A 52 -2.81 15.18 -1.78
C ALA A 52 -1.28 15.25 -1.79
N TYR A 53 -0.73 15.67 -0.66
CA TYR A 53 0.69 15.58 -0.36
C TYR A 53 0.88 14.71 0.87
N ILE A 54 1.83 13.80 0.81
CA ILE A 54 2.15 12.90 1.91
C ILE A 54 3.62 12.97 2.26
N GLU A 55 3.90 13.09 3.56
CA GLU A 55 5.20 12.83 4.16
C GLU A 55 5.12 11.60 5.03
N MET A 56 5.92 10.58 4.72
CA MET A 56 6.02 9.34 5.49
C MET A 56 7.49 9.07 5.81
N GLY A 57 7.94 9.50 6.98
CA GLY A 57 9.36 9.62 7.30
C GLY A 57 10.04 10.61 6.36
N ARG A 58 11.00 10.13 5.55
CA ARG A 58 11.67 10.93 4.53
C ARG A 58 11.00 10.87 3.17
N ASN A 59 10.04 9.97 2.96
CA ASN A 59 9.27 9.96 1.71
C ASN A 59 8.43 11.24 1.59
N LYS A 60 8.52 11.90 0.43
CA LYS A 60 7.68 13.05 0.07
C LYS A 60 7.07 12.78 -1.29
N ILE A 61 5.76 12.73 -1.35
CA ILE A 61 5.01 12.37 -2.54
C ILE A 61 3.87 13.34 -2.74
N ILE A 62 3.69 13.79 -3.97
CA ILE A 62 2.56 14.61 -4.37
C ILE A 62 1.70 13.83 -5.36
N CYS A 63 0.39 13.92 -5.21
CA CYS A 63 -0.59 13.27 -6.05
C CYS A 63 -1.61 14.28 -6.56
N GLY A 64 -1.89 14.25 -7.86
CA GLY A 64 -2.96 15.02 -8.49
C GLY A 64 -3.92 14.09 -9.23
N VAL A 65 -5.21 14.32 -9.06
CA VAL A 65 -6.29 13.59 -9.70
C VAL A 65 -7.03 14.50 -10.66
N PHE A 66 -7.34 13.98 -11.84
CA PHE A 66 -8.09 14.66 -12.89
C PHE A 66 -9.22 13.75 -13.38
N GLY A 67 -10.43 14.27 -13.40
CA GLY A 67 -11.61 13.55 -13.88
C GLY A 67 -12.74 13.46 -12.83
N PRO A 68 -13.87 12.85 -13.23
CA PRO A 68 -14.06 12.04 -14.45
C PRO A 68 -14.14 12.89 -15.72
N ARG A 69 -13.42 12.51 -16.78
CA ARG A 69 -13.40 13.20 -18.09
C ARG A 69 -13.64 12.20 -19.22
N GLU A 70 -14.03 12.69 -20.41
CA GLU A 70 -14.19 11.82 -21.58
C GLU A 70 -12.87 11.08 -21.86
N MET A 71 -12.99 9.76 -22.05
CA MET A 71 -11.81 8.90 -22.28
C MET A 71 -11.17 9.20 -23.63
N HIS A 72 -9.88 9.48 -23.63
CA HIS A 72 -9.06 9.57 -24.83
C HIS A 72 -7.88 8.59 -24.75
N PRO A 73 -7.62 7.82 -25.82
CA PRO A 73 -8.37 7.68 -27.06
C PRO A 73 -9.70 6.94 -26.88
N LYS A 74 -10.73 7.29 -27.65
CA LYS A 74 -12.10 6.77 -27.47
C LYS A 74 -12.23 5.23 -27.55
N HIS A 75 -11.36 4.56 -28.30
CA HIS A 75 -11.37 3.10 -28.43
C HIS A 75 -10.98 2.37 -27.13
N GLN A 76 -10.37 3.04 -26.14
CA GLN A 76 -10.06 2.45 -24.85
C GLN A 76 -11.17 2.68 -23.80
N ALA A 77 -12.22 3.42 -24.17
CA ALA A 77 -13.34 3.68 -23.27
C ALA A 77 -14.13 2.39 -23.02
N LYS A 78 -14.39 2.09 -21.75
CA LYS A 78 -15.27 1.00 -21.37
C LYS A 78 -16.72 1.48 -21.40
N PRO A 79 -17.68 0.73 -22.00
CA PRO A 79 -19.05 1.21 -22.16
C PRO A 79 -19.80 1.37 -20.83
N ASN A 80 -19.49 0.56 -19.81
CA ASN A 80 -20.27 0.46 -18.59
C ASN A 80 -19.58 1.05 -17.35
N GLU A 81 -18.32 1.44 -17.46
CA GLU A 81 -17.54 1.96 -16.32
C GLU A 81 -16.45 2.95 -16.78
N ALA A 82 -15.92 3.72 -15.84
CA ALA A 82 -14.73 4.53 -16.08
C ALA A 82 -13.46 3.68 -16.12
N VAL A 83 -12.43 4.22 -16.74
CA VAL A 83 -11.07 3.67 -16.70
C VAL A 83 -10.25 4.47 -15.71
N LEU A 84 -9.80 3.82 -14.63
CA LEU A 84 -8.82 4.40 -13.71
C LEU A 84 -7.43 4.25 -14.31
N ARG A 85 -6.70 5.35 -14.46
CA ARG A 85 -5.30 5.35 -14.93
C ARG A 85 -4.41 5.92 -13.85
N CYS A 86 -3.46 5.15 -13.38
CA CYS A 86 -2.45 5.60 -12.43
C CYS A 86 -1.11 5.76 -13.16
N ARG A 87 -0.44 6.86 -12.91
CA ARG A 87 0.93 7.12 -13.38
C ARG A 87 1.80 7.43 -12.18
N TYR A 88 2.66 6.49 -11.84
CA TYR A 88 3.70 6.66 -10.83
C TYR A 88 4.99 7.10 -11.50
N HIS A 89 5.61 8.12 -10.98
CA HIS A 89 6.90 8.62 -11.45
C HIS A 89 7.77 9.05 -10.27
N MET A 90 9.05 8.72 -10.36
CA MET A 90 10.05 9.20 -9.39
C MET A 90 10.85 10.33 -10.02
N ALA A 91 10.82 11.51 -9.40
CA ALA A 91 11.64 12.63 -9.85
C ALA A 91 13.13 12.24 -9.90
N PRO A 92 13.90 12.72 -10.87
CA PRO A 92 15.32 12.37 -11.01
C PRO A 92 16.15 12.61 -9.74
N PHE A 93 15.78 13.60 -8.95
CA PHE A 93 16.43 14.01 -7.70
C PHE A 93 15.87 13.29 -6.45
N SER A 94 14.88 12.41 -6.62
CA SER A 94 14.22 11.74 -5.47
C SER A 94 15.10 10.73 -4.73
N VAL A 95 16.18 10.29 -5.35
CA VAL A 95 17.16 9.32 -4.83
C VAL A 95 18.60 9.70 -5.19
N ASP A 96 19.55 9.18 -4.42
CA ASP A 96 20.99 9.26 -4.71
C ASP A 96 21.53 7.84 -5.05
N PRO A 97 22.24 7.66 -6.20
CA PRO A 97 22.45 8.62 -7.30
C PRO A 97 21.15 8.91 -8.06
N ARG A 98 21.12 10.08 -8.75
CA ARG A 98 19.93 10.52 -9.49
C ARG A 98 19.45 9.48 -10.50
N ARG A 99 18.13 9.40 -10.68
CA ARG A 99 17.51 8.52 -11.69
C ARG A 99 17.40 9.22 -13.06
N SER A 100 17.24 8.38 -14.10
CA SER A 100 16.81 8.86 -15.41
C SER A 100 15.38 9.44 -15.34
N PRO A 101 15.08 10.53 -16.04
CA PRO A 101 13.71 11.07 -16.13
C PRO A 101 12.76 10.21 -16.97
N ALA A 102 13.29 9.26 -17.76
CA ALA A 102 12.48 8.37 -18.57
C ALA A 102 11.77 7.32 -17.68
N PRO A 103 10.49 6.99 -17.97
CA PRO A 103 9.76 5.96 -17.26
C PRO A 103 10.49 4.62 -17.29
N SER A 104 10.69 4.01 -16.13
CA SER A 104 11.31 2.70 -15.98
C SER A 104 10.26 1.57 -15.97
N ARG A 105 10.71 0.31 -16.10
CA ARG A 105 9.85 -0.86 -15.94
C ARG A 105 9.23 -0.90 -14.55
N ARG A 106 9.97 -0.48 -13.51
CA ARG A 106 9.47 -0.39 -12.12
C ARG A 106 8.36 0.64 -12.01
N ASP A 107 8.48 1.80 -12.66
CA ASP A 107 7.44 2.84 -12.62
C ASP A 107 6.14 2.34 -13.27
N GLN A 108 6.24 1.57 -14.36
CA GLN A 108 5.10 0.94 -15.03
C GLN A 108 4.45 -0.14 -14.15
N GLU A 109 5.26 -1.01 -13.53
CA GLU A 109 4.79 -2.05 -12.61
C GLU A 109 4.04 -1.42 -11.42
N ILE A 110 4.65 -0.43 -10.75
CA ILE A 110 4.02 0.24 -9.60
C ILE A 110 2.73 0.95 -10.03
N SER A 111 2.70 1.59 -11.20
CA SER A 111 1.49 2.21 -11.75
C SER A 111 0.35 1.21 -11.92
N MET A 112 0.64 0.02 -12.44
CA MET A 112 -0.34 -1.07 -12.60
C MET A 112 -0.82 -1.61 -11.25
N VAL A 113 0.09 -1.82 -10.31
CA VAL A 113 -0.21 -2.30 -8.96
C VAL A 113 -1.10 -1.32 -8.20
N MET A 114 -0.77 -0.03 -8.25
CA MET A 114 -1.57 1.03 -7.62
C MET A 114 -2.99 1.09 -8.21
N ARG A 115 -3.10 1.01 -9.52
CA ARG A 115 -4.40 0.93 -10.19
C ARG A 115 -5.21 -0.25 -9.64
N SER A 116 -4.62 -1.45 -9.62
CA SER A 116 -5.31 -2.66 -9.14
C SER A 116 -5.70 -2.57 -7.65
N ALA A 117 -4.92 -1.85 -6.83
CA ALA A 117 -5.22 -1.63 -5.42
C ALA A 117 -6.38 -0.64 -5.21
N LEU A 118 -6.54 0.36 -6.09
CA LEU A 118 -7.52 1.43 -5.97
C LEU A 118 -8.84 1.15 -6.70
N GLU A 119 -8.82 0.41 -7.83
CA GLU A 119 -10.02 0.09 -8.63
C GLU A 119 -11.17 -0.50 -7.78
N PRO A 120 -10.95 -1.46 -6.88
CA PRO A 120 -12.04 -2.05 -6.09
C PRO A 120 -12.70 -1.06 -5.11
N ALA A 121 -11.98 0.01 -4.74
CA ALA A 121 -12.46 1.02 -3.80
C ALA A 121 -13.31 2.11 -4.46
N VAL A 122 -13.20 2.33 -5.78
CA VAL A 122 -13.87 3.40 -6.51
C VAL A 122 -15.15 2.89 -7.18
N PHE A 123 -16.21 3.69 -7.17
CA PHE A 123 -17.45 3.40 -7.92
C PHE A 123 -17.30 3.78 -9.39
N LEU A 124 -16.47 3.02 -10.14
CA LEU A 124 -16.18 3.29 -11.56
C LEU A 124 -17.43 3.16 -12.45
N GLU A 125 -18.39 2.34 -12.07
CA GLU A 125 -19.66 2.12 -12.75
C GLU A 125 -20.54 3.37 -12.83
N ARG A 126 -20.29 4.39 -12.01
CA ARG A 126 -21.02 5.66 -12.07
C ARG A 126 -20.61 6.56 -13.23
N TYR A 127 -19.49 6.28 -13.87
CA TYR A 127 -18.90 7.13 -14.91
C TYR A 127 -18.60 6.33 -16.18
N PRO A 128 -19.61 5.85 -16.91
CA PRO A 128 -19.38 5.10 -18.14
C PRO A 128 -18.63 5.95 -19.18
N ARG A 129 -17.73 5.33 -19.92
CA ARG A 129 -16.90 5.94 -20.98
C ARG A 129 -15.98 7.08 -20.51
N ALA A 130 -15.82 7.28 -19.22
CA ALA A 130 -14.93 8.27 -18.66
C ALA A 130 -13.55 7.70 -18.30
N SER A 131 -12.59 8.58 -18.10
CA SER A 131 -11.30 8.29 -17.44
C SER A 131 -11.15 9.10 -16.17
N ILE A 132 -10.50 8.50 -15.19
CA ILE A 132 -10.01 9.14 -13.98
C ILE A 132 -8.49 8.96 -14.00
N ASP A 133 -7.76 10.05 -14.05
CA ASP A 133 -6.32 10.05 -14.18
C ASP A 133 -5.66 10.46 -12.86
N VAL A 134 -4.81 9.59 -12.33
CA VAL A 134 -4.08 9.76 -11.07
C VAL A 134 -2.60 9.88 -11.38
N TYR A 135 -2.03 11.05 -11.13
CA TYR A 135 -0.61 11.33 -11.33
C TYR A 135 0.09 11.40 -9.98
N ILE A 136 1.14 10.62 -9.82
CA ILE A 136 1.92 10.52 -8.59
C ILE A 136 3.38 10.86 -8.91
N GLU A 137 3.88 11.90 -8.26
CA GLU A 137 5.28 12.30 -8.35
C GLU A 137 5.96 12.11 -7.00
N VAL A 138 6.99 11.26 -6.97
CA VAL A 138 7.82 11.04 -5.79
C VAL A 138 8.95 12.06 -5.79
N LEU A 139 8.94 12.95 -4.80
CA LEU A 139 9.93 14.04 -4.66
C LEU A 139 11.14 13.59 -3.86
N GLU A 140 10.94 12.76 -2.83
CA GLU A 140 11.99 12.15 -2.02
C GLU A 140 11.58 10.72 -1.66
N ALA A 141 12.49 9.75 -1.79
CA ALA A 141 12.22 8.33 -1.58
C ALA A 141 13.16 7.72 -0.52
N ASP A 142 12.56 7.02 0.45
CA ASP A 142 13.27 6.32 1.54
C ASP A 142 12.58 4.98 1.88
N GLY A 143 12.40 4.12 0.87
CA GLY A 143 11.68 2.84 1.00
C GLY A 143 10.16 3.00 1.17
N GLY A 144 9.40 1.97 0.77
CA GLY A 144 7.94 1.94 0.91
C GLY A 144 7.16 2.99 0.08
N THR A 145 7.76 3.55 -0.98
CA THR A 145 7.12 4.59 -1.81
C THR A 145 5.82 4.12 -2.46
N ARG A 146 5.68 2.82 -2.76
CA ARG A 146 4.45 2.20 -3.28
C ARG A 146 3.28 2.40 -2.31
N CYS A 147 3.44 2.07 -1.05
CA CYS A 147 2.42 2.22 -0.01
C CYS A 147 2.09 3.70 0.22
N ALA A 148 3.10 4.55 0.35
CA ALA A 148 2.89 6.00 0.53
C ALA A 148 2.15 6.62 -0.67
N SER A 149 2.42 6.16 -1.91
CA SER A 149 1.72 6.61 -3.11
C SER A 149 0.25 6.19 -3.15
N ILE A 150 -0.07 4.95 -2.74
CA ILE A 150 -1.46 4.49 -2.62
C ILE A 150 -2.21 5.35 -1.59
N ASN A 151 -1.58 5.64 -0.45
CA ASN A 151 -2.16 6.48 0.59
C ASN A 151 -2.47 7.90 0.10
N ALA A 152 -1.54 8.52 -0.64
CA ALA A 152 -1.76 9.84 -1.24
C ALA A 152 -2.87 9.82 -2.29
N ALA A 153 -2.89 8.79 -3.16
CA ALA A 153 -3.87 8.65 -4.22
C ALA A 153 -5.29 8.43 -3.67
N ALA A 154 -5.45 7.64 -2.59
CA ALA A 154 -6.75 7.44 -1.93
C ALA A 154 -7.32 8.76 -1.41
N VAL A 155 -6.50 9.59 -0.76
CA VAL A 155 -6.94 10.92 -0.27
C VAL A 155 -7.24 11.86 -1.43
N ALA A 156 -6.40 11.88 -2.48
CA ALA A 156 -6.60 12.74 -3.64
C ALA A 156 -7.86 12.38 -4.44
N LEU A 157 -8.24 11.10 -4.54
CA LEU A 157 -9.48 10.65 -5.17
C LEU A 157 -10.71 11.17 -4.43
N VAL A 158 -10.72 11.09 -3.09
CA VAL A 158 -11.81 11.65 -2.28
C VAL A 158 -11.85 13.18 -2.41
N ASP A 159 -10.68 13.81 -2.42
CA ASP A 159 -10.54 15.26 -2.60
C ASP A 159 -11.10 15.74 -3.96
N ALA A 160 -10.98 14.91 -5.01
CA ALA A 160 -11.59 15.15 -6.31
C ALA A 160 -13.13 14.94 -6.33
N GLY A 161 -13.74 14.58 -5.22
CA GLY A 161 -15.19 14.27 -5.14
C GLY A 161 -15.58 12.95 -5.80
N ILE A 162 -14.62 12.06 -6.06
CA ILE A 162 -14.88 10.75 -6.64
C ILE A 162 -15.43 9.83 -5.55
N PRO A 163 -16.63 9.25 -5.73
CA PRO A 163 -17.22 8.38 -4.73
C PRO A 163 -16.43 7.09 -4.59
N MET A 164 -16.08 6.75 -3.36
CA MET A 164 -15.35 5.55 -2.99
C MET A 164 -16.16 4.70 -2.01
N ARG A 165 -16.01 3.40 -2.10
CA ARG A 165 -16.61 2.42 -1.16
C ARG A 165 -15.97 2.55 0.22
N ASP A 166 -14.66 2.74 0.23
CA ASP A 166 -13.85 3.01 1.42
C ASP A 166 -12.52 3.66 1.00
N LEU A 167 -11.82 4.27 1.97
CA LEU A 167 -10.43 4.68 1.77
C LEU A 167 -9.52 3.46 1.74
N VAL A 168 -8.49 3.51 0.89
CA VAL A 168 -7.45 2.50 0.84
C VAL A 168 -6.25 3.00 1.63
N ALA A 169 -5.90 2.28 2.69
CA ALA A 169 -4.67 2.50 3.44
C ALA A 169 -3.66 1.41 3.12
N ALA A 170 -2.40 1.79 2.90
CA ALA A 170 -1.35 0.85 2.54
C ALA A 170 -0.12 1.00 3.45
N CYS A 171 0.42 -0.14 3.87
CA CYS A 171 1.62 -0.24 4.67
C CYS A 171 2.45 -1.44 4.21
N ALA A 172 3.77 -1.36 4.33
CA ALA A 172 4.67 -2.49 4.08
C ALA A 172 5.12 -3.10 5.40
N THR A 173 5.24 -4.42 5.42
CA THR A 173 5.90 -5.17 6.48
C THR A 173 7.04 -5.98 5.88
N GLY A 174 8.05 -6.31 6.66
CA GLY A 174 9.15 -7.14 6.20
C GLY A 174 9.81 -7.91 7.31
N LYS A 175 10.81 -8.70 6.92
CA LYS A 175 11.57 -9.53 7.84
C LYS A 175 13.06 -9.18 7.76
N ILE A 176 13.66 -8.86 8.92
CA ILE A 176 15.10 -8.65 9.07
C ILE A 176 15.59 -9.45 10.28
N GLU A 177 16.66 -10.25 10.11
CA GLU A 177 17.25 -11.07 11.18
C GLU A 177 16.20 -11.81 12.03
N ASP A 178 15.23 -12.46 11.37
CA ASP A 178 14.13 -13.22 11.95
C ASP A 178 13.12 -12.39 12.78
N LYS A 179 13.12 -11.04 12.63
CA LYS A 179 12.13 -10.14 13.23
C LYS A 179 11.24 -9.55 12.15
N LEU A 180 9.94 -9.53 12.43
CA LEU A 180 8.97 -8.81 11.63
C LEU A 180 9.01 -7.33 12.00
N ILE A 181 8.99 -6.48 11.00
CA ILE A 181 9.00 -5.02 11.15
C ILE A 181 7.92 -4.37 10.31
N LEU A 182 7.33 -3.31 10.84
CA LEU A 182 6.33 -2.49 10.18
C LEU A 182 7.01 -1.28 9.54
N ASP A 183 6.56 -0.91 8.33
CA ASP A 183 6.96 0.30 7.61
C ASP A 183 8.48 0.40 7.39
N LEU A 184 8.96 -0.37 6.41
CA LEU A 184 10.37 -0.47 6.05
C LEU A 184 10.92 0.83 5.46
N GLY A 185 12.08 1.26 5.97
CA GLY A 185 12.91 2.28 5.33
C GLY A 185 13.80 1.69 4.21
N ASP A 186 14.45 2.54 3.42
CA ASP A 186 15.31 2.12 2.30
C ASP A 186 16.43 1.16 2.72
N TYR A 187 17.05 1.41 3.88
CA TYR A 187 18.08 0.52 4.42
C TYR A 187 17.51 -0.86 4.79
N GLU A 188 16.32 -0.88 5.35
CA GLU A 188 15.63 -2.09 5.81
C GLU A 188 15.12 -2.90 4.63
N ASP A 189 14.59 -2.26 3.59
CA ASP A 189 14.15 -2.85 2.34
C ASP A 189 15.32 -3.55 1.60
N LYS A 190 16.48 -2.88 1.51
CA LYS A 190 17.68 -3.43 0.86
C LYS A 190 18.37 -4.56 1.62
N LYS A 191 18.26 -4.59 2.93
CA LYS A 191 18.90 -5.57 3.83
C LYS A 191 17.97 -6.66 4.30
N GLY A 192 16.67 -6.46 4.16
CA GLY A 192 15.62 -7.38 4.55
C GLY A 192 15.68 -8.71 3.83
N GLN A 193 15.14 -9.74 4.47
CA GLN A 193 14.94 -11.07 3.90
C GLN A 193 13.67 -11.11 3.05
N SER A 194 12.73 -10.22 3.34
CA SER A 194 11.46 -10.11 2.61
C SER A 194 10.79 -8.75 2.85
N ASP A 195 10.01 -8.33 1.84
CA ASP A 195 9.12 -7.17 1.85
C ASP A 195 7.71 -7.59 1.45
N MET A 196 6.72 -7.15 2.19
CA MET A 196 5.32 -7.45 1.96
C MET A 196 4.47 -6.17 2.05
N PRO A 197 4.30 -5.44 0.93
CA PRO A 197 3.35 -4.34 0.85
C PRO A 197 1.91 -4.84 0.83
N VAL A 198 1.07 -4.25 1.68
CA VAL A 198 -0.34 -4.55 1.84
C VAL A 198 -1.15 -3.28 1.67
N ALA A 199 -2.25 -3.34 0.92
CA ALA A 199 -3.27 -2.30 0.91
C ALA A 199 -4.60 -2.88 1.41
N TYR A 200 -5.29 -2.14 2.24
CA TYR A 200 -6.43 -2.60 3.00
C TYR A 200 -7.52 -1.52 3.10
N MET A 201 -8.76 -1.95 3.03
CA MET A 201 -9.95 -1.12 3.25
C MET A 201 -10.54 -1.45 4.64
N PRO A 202 -10.32 -0.62 5.66
CA PRO A 202 -10.68 -0.94 7.05
C PRO A 202 -12.18 -1.12 7.28
N LYS A 203 -13.03 -0.26 6.70
CA LYS A 203 -14.49 -0.33 6.87
C LYS A 203 -15.08 -1.61 6.26
N LEU A 204 -14.55 -2.04 5.11
CA LEU A 204 -15.02 -3.23 4.41
C LEU A 204 -14.29 -4.51 4.82
N ASN A 205 -13.25 -4.41 5.64
CA ASN A 205 -12.38 -5.53 6.04
C ASN A 205 -11.85 -6.32 4.84
N LYS A 206 -11.35 -5.62 3.80
CA LYS A 206 -10.89 -6.24 2.55
C LYS A 206 -9.47 -5.80 2.21
N VAL A 207 -8.62 -6.76 1.86
CA VAL A 207 -7.30 -6.53 1.29
C VAL A 207 -7.45 -6.29 -0.20
N THR A 208 -6.93 -5.17 -0.71
CA THR A 208 -6.94 -4.81 -2.14
C THR A 208 -5.60 -5.04 -2.82
N LEU A 209 -4.52 -5.10 -2.04
CA LEU A 209 -3.18 -5.44 -2.52
C LEU A 209 -2.50 -6.32 -1.48
N LEU A 210 -1.92 -7.40 -1.95
CA LEU A 210 -0.98 -8.24 -1.22
C LEU A 210 0.13 -8.66 -2.19
N GLN A 211 1.33 -8.17 -1.96
CA GLN A 211 2.53 -8.62 -2.66
C GLN A 211 3.52 -9.12 -1.63
N MET A 212 4.40 -10.02 -2.03
CA MET A 212 5.49 -10.49 -1.19
C MET A 212 6.71 -10.71 -2.07
N ASP A 213 7.81 -10.12 -1.68
CA ASP A 213 9.13 -10.38 -2.24
C ASP A 213 10.03 -10.95 -1.15
N GLY A 214 10.83 -11.98 -1.49
CA GLY A 214 11.70 -12.67 -0.55
C GLY A 214 11.11 -13.96 0.03
N ILE A 215 11.58 -14.36 1.22
CA ILE A 215 11.25 -15.65 1.84
C ILE A 215 10.69 -15.45 3.24
N MET A 216 9.47 -15.95 3.44
CA MET A 216 8.81 -16.07 4.74
C MET A 216 8.17 -17.46 4.89
N SER A 217 8.06 -17.99 6.10
CA SER A 217 7.19 -19.13 6.38
C SER A 217 5.73 -18.68 6.40
N THR A 218 4.80 -19.62 6.22
CA THR A 218 3.35 -19.33 6.26
C THR A 218 2.93 -18.63 7.55
N LYS A 219 3.44 -19.04 8.69
CA LYS A 219 3.14 -18.40 9.98
C LYS A 219 3.65 -16.98 10.07
N GLU A 220 4.90 -16.74 9.64
CA GLU A 220 5.46 -15.39 9.58
C GLU A 220 4.71 -14.49 8.63
N ALA A 221 4.25 -15.02 7.49
CA ALA A 221 3.44 -14.25 6.53
C ALA A 221 2.07 -13.86 7.11
N GLU A 222 1.42 -14.74 7.87
CA GLU A 222 0.17 -14.43 8.60
C GLU A 222 0.39 -13.35 9.67
N GLU A 223 1.46 -13.48 10.46
CA GLU A 223 1.82 -12.47 11.48
C GLU A 223 2.16 -11.13 10.83
N ALA A 224 2.93 -11.12 9.73
CA ALA A 224 3.27 -9.93 8.98
C ALA A 224 2.03 -9.26 8.35
N LEU A 225 1.09 -10.05 7.82
CA LEU A 225 -0.18 -9.52 7.30
C LEU A 225 -1.00 -8.85 8.40
N ASN A 226 -1.13 -9.47 9.56
CA ASN A 226 -1.85 -8.88 10.69
C ASN A 226 -1.18 -7.59 11.16
N LEU A 227 0.14 -7.56 11.24
CA LEU A 227 0.91 -6.37 11.57
C LEU A 227 0.70 -5.24 10.53
N ALA A 228 0.69 -5.58 9.22
CA ALA A 228 0.39 -4.63 8.16
C ALA A 228 -1.03 -4.06 8.28
N ILE A 229 -2.03 -4.89 8.57
CA ILE A 229 -3.42 -4.45 8.76
C ILE A 229 -3.53 -3.45 9.91
N GLU A 230 -2.85 -3.71 11.04
CA GLU A 230 -2.83 -2.76 12.16
C GLU A 230 -2.14 -1.44 11.78
N GLY A 231 -1.06 -1.49 10.99
CA GLY A 231 -0.44 -0.32 10.40
C GLY A 231 -1.39 0.46 9.48
N CYS A 232 -2.11 -0.24 8.61
CA CYS A 232 -3.10 0.35 7.71
C CYS A 232 -4.24 1.05 8.48
N LYS A 233 -4.73 0.48 9.59
CA LYS A 233 -5.74 1.13 10.43
C LYS A 233 -5.26 2.45 11.00
N LYS A 234 -4.02 2.54 11.48
CA LYS A 234 -3.42 3.78 11.96
C LYS A 234 -3.32 4.84 10.84
N ILE A 235 -2.88 4.43 9.65
CA ILE A 235 -2.78 5.30 8.47
C ILE A 235 -4.16 5.82 8.04
N TYR A 236 -5.17 4.95 8.05
CA TYR A 236 -6.56 5.28 7.70
C TYR A 236 -7.11 6.42 8.56
N GLU A 237 -6.85 6.41 9.87
CA GLU A 237 -7.28 7.51 10.74
C GLU A 237 -6.61 8.85 10.35
N VAL A 238 -5.31 8.83 10.02
CA VAL A 238 -4.62 10.04 9.55
C VAL A 238 -5.19 10.54 8.21
N GLN A 239 -5.53 9.64 7.28
CA GLN A 239 -6.20 10.01 6.03
C GLN A 239 -7.55 10.68 6.29
N ARG A 240 -8.36 10.11 7.20
CA ARG A 240 -9.66 10.68 7.58
C ARG A 240 -9.52 12.05 8.23
N GLU A 241 -8.56 12.21 9.12
CA GLU A 241 -8.28 13.50 9.78
C GLU A 241 -7.87 14.58 8.77
N ALA A 242 -7.01 14.24 7.81
CA ALA A 242 -6.59 15.18 6.77
C ALA A 242 -7.78 15.68 5.93
N LEU A 243 -8.70 14.79 5.55
CA LEU A 243 -9.92 15.13 4.82
C LEU A 243 -10.89 15.97 5.69
N LYS A 244 -11.13 15.57 6.94
CA LYS A 244 -11.99 16.32 7.88
C LYS A 244 -11.47 17.74 8.08
N LYS A 245 -10.17 17.89 8.26
CA LYS A 245 -9.53 19.21 8.43
C LYS A 245 -9.78 20.14 7.23
N LYS A 246 -9.68 19.61 6.01
CA LYS A 246 -9.93 20.40 4.80
C LYS A 246 -11.38 20.83 4.68
N TYR A 247 -12.32 19.94 4.95
CA TYR A 247 -13.75 20.20 4.74
C TYR A 247 -14.46 20.80 5.95
N GLY A 248 -13.73 21.14 7.03
CA GLY A 248 -14.27 21.80 8.22
C GLY A 248 -15.31 20.97 8.98
N ILE A 249 -15.23 19.62 8.89
CA ILE A 249 -16.16 18.73 9.59
C ILE A 249 -15.67 18.59 11.03
N ASP A 250 -16.25 19.39 11.95
CA ASP A 250 -16.02 19.27 13.38
C ASP A 250 -16.51 17.91 13.89
N GLN A 251 -15.72 17.28 14.77
CA GLN A 251 -16.01 15.96 15.34
C GLN A 251 -17.37 15.88 16.04
N ASN A 252 -17.96 17.01 16.44
CA ASN A 252 -19.25 17.10 17.11
C ASN A 252 -20.47 16.97 16.17
N GLN A 253 -20.28 16.94 14.85
CA GLN A 253 -21.38 16.84 13.87
C GLN A 253 -21.54 15.44 13.24
N VAL A 254 -20.60 14.55 13.46
CA VAL A 254 -20.69 13.17 12.95
C VAL A 254 -21.54 12.35 13.92
N LYS A 255 -22.84 12.21 13.61
CA LYS A 255 -23.66 11.17 14.25
C LYS A 255 -23.02 9.80 13.96
N PRO A 256 -22.91 8.90 14.95
CA PRO A 256 -22.44 7.54 14.68
C PRO A 256 -23.32 6.92 13.59
N GLU A 257 -22.70 6.52 12.49
CA GLU A 257 -23.40 5.77 11.45
C GLU A 257 -24.02 4.53 12.10
N LYS A 258 -25.32 4.33 11.89
CA LYS A 258 -25.98 3.08 12.26
C LYS A 258 -25.25 1.96 11.56
N GLU A 259 -24.84 0.94 12.31
CA GLU A 259 -24.28 -0.30 11.75
C GLU A 259 -25.21 -0.77 10.63
N PHE A 260 -24.63 -0.94 9.43
CA PHE A 260 -25.33 -1.51 8.30
C PHE A 260 -25.64 -2.97 8.66
N GLN A 261 -26.88 -3.23 9.09
CA GLN A 261 -27.39 -4.58 9.15
C GLN A 261 -27.84 -4.95 7.73
N PRO A 262 -27.28 -6.01 7.13
CA PRO A 262 -27.79 -6.51 5.86
C PRO A 262 -29.25 -6.91 6.06
N GLU A 263 -30.17 -6.31 5.28
CA GLU A 263 -31.55 -6.76 5.21
C GLU A 263 -31.55 -8.23 4.80
N GLU A 264 -32.13 -9.09 5.65
CA GLU A 264 -32.41 -10.47 5.31
C GLU A 264 -33.38 -10.44 4.11
N ILE A 265 -32.95 -10.97 2.97
CA ILE A 265 -33.80 -11.18 1.82
C ILE A 265 -34.79 -12.27 2.23
N GLU A 266 -36.03 -11.89 2.54
CA GLU A 266 -37.14 -12.84 2.70
C GLU A 266 -37.32 -13.54 1.35
N GLU A 267 -37.03 -14.85 1.28
CA GLU A 267 -37.35 -15.70 0.14
C GLU A 267 -38.89 -15.77 0.02
N GLU A 268 -39.43 -15.22 -1.08
CA GLU A 268 -40.84 -15.41 -1.42
C GLU A 268 -41.15 -16.92 -1.59
N PRO A 269 -42.24 -17.44 -0.99
CA PRO A 269 -42.58 -18.84 -1.12
C PRO A 269 -42.98 -19.16 -2.57
N GLN A 270 -42.29 -20.15 -3.17
CA GLN A 270 -42.63 -20.67 -4.49
C GLN A 270 -44.04 -21.21 -4.48
N SER A 271 -44.93 -20.60 -5.27
CA SER A 271 -46.27 -21.10 -5.52
C SER A 271 -46.20 -22.40 -6.34
N GLU A 272 -46.57 -23.52 -5.73
CA GLU A 272 -46.83 -24.80 -6.40
C GLU A 272 -48.02 -24.60 -7.35
N GLU A 273 -47.79 -24.46 -8.64
CA GLU A 273 -48.82 -24.66 -9.66
C GLU A 273 -49.02 -26.15 -9.86
N GLY A 274 -50.14 -26.64 -9.29
CA GLY A 274 -50.62 -28.02 -9.53
C GLY A 274 -51.09 -28.19 -10.99
N HIS A 275 -50.54 -29.22 -11.64
CA HIS A 275 -51.11 -29.79 -12.87
C HIS A 275 -52.41 -30.54 -12.53
N GLN A 276 -53.47 -30.09 -13.17
CA GLN A 276 -54.62 -30.94 -13.57
C GLN A 276 -54.68 -30.98 -15.11
#